data_d181e8a8d00fe9224ca7be365bb30a4b
#
_entry.id   d181e8a8d00fe9224ca7be365bb30a4b
#
_cell.length_a   1.000
_cell.length_b   1.000
_cell.length_c   1.000
_cell.angle_alpha   90.00
_cell.angle_beta   90.00
_cell.angle_gamma   90.00
#
_symmetry.space_group_name_H-M   'P 1'
#
loop_
_entity.id
_entity.type
_entity.pdbx_description
1 polymer ?
#
loop_
_entity_poly.entity_id
_entity_poly.type
_entity_poly.pdbx_seq_one_letter_code
_entity_poly.pdbx_strand_id
1 'polypeptide(L)'
;KNSEKRNADKPEAITCKIVKIVYTEPMSSQKLNLGCGKHILPGYVNLDISALPGVDVVHDIEKLPLPFPNNHFEEILCQDVLEHVEYIPVLRDLHRILMPGGRLVIRVPHFTSHFNFVDPTHAKRFSIQTFDFFVKGASGEHDRSYYFDFSFSACSSTKILFDHGSPVFFYNYFVEPLVNLSPRMQRIYEATFLSRLFP
;
A
#
# COMPACT_ATOMS: atom_id res chain seq x y z
N LYS A 1 34.99 10.38 -20.02
CA LYS A 1 33.63 10.12 -20.52
C LYS A 1 32.87 9.42 -19.39
N ASN A 2 32.29 10.24 -18.50
CA ASN A 2 31.45 9.79 -17.42
C ASN A 2 30.04 9.54 -17.99
N SER A 3 29.63 8.30 -18.04
CA SER A 3 28.24 7.93 -18.22
C SER A 3 27.59 7.86 -16.85
N GLU A 4 27.02 8.97 -16.40
CA GLU A 4 26.05 8.96 -15.30
C GLU A 4 24.85 8.10 -15.73
N LYS A 5 24.78 6.93 -15.13
CA LYS A 5 23.55 6.13 -15.17
C LYS A 5 22.49 6.89 -14.37
N ARG A 6 21.57 7.53 -15.08
CA ARG A 6 20.32 8.02 -14.51
C ARG A 6 19.63 6.84 -13.81
N ASN A 7 19.47 6.92 -12.51
CA ASN A 7 18.52 6.09 -11.77
C ASN A 7 17.17 6.31 -12.44
N ALA A 8 16.68 5.31 -13.12
CA ALA A 8 15.31 5.30 -13.58
C ALA A 8 14.44 5.09 -12.34
N ASP A 9 13.90 6.20 -11.82
CA ASP A 9 12.81 6.13 -10.85
C ASP A 9 11.71 5.28 -11.49
N LYS A 10 11.32 4.22 -10.79
CA LYS A 10 10.18 3.40 -11.20
C LYS A 10 8.96 4.31 -11.26
N PRO A 11 8.16 4.24 -12.31
CA PRO A 11 6.90 5.00 -12.37
C PRO A 11 6.05 4.62 -11.15
N GLU A 12 5.57 5.64 -10.46
CA GLU A 12 4.74 5.47 -9.28
C GLU A 12 3.40 4.84 -9.67
N ALA A 13 3.21 3.62 -9.23
CA ALA A 13 1.96 2.89 -9.46
C ALA A 13 0.86 3.35 -8.49
N ILE A 14 -0.35 3.19 -8.94
CA ILE A 14 -1.61 3.63 -8.37
C ILE A 14 -1.90 3.04 -7.01
N THR A 15 -2.16 3.87 -6.03
CA THR A 15 -2.97 3.75 -4.88
C THR A 15 -2.60 3.54 -3.51
N CYS A 16 -2.99 4.25 -2.59
CA CYS A 16 -2.81 3.96 -1.19
C CYS A 16 -4.06 4.21 -0.34
N LYS A 17 -4.32 3.33 0.63
CA LYS A 17 -5.17 3.59 1.77
C LYS A 17 -4.35 3.82 3.02
N ILE A 18 -4.62 4.92 3.75
CA ILE A 18 -4.02 5.21 5.06
C ILE A 18 -5.07 4.94 6.13
N VAL A 19 -4.74 4.06 7.08
CA VAL A 19 -5.60 3.76 8.23
C VAL A 19 -4.97 4.36 9.48
N LYS A 20 -5.73 5.17 10.24
CA LYS A 20 -5.27 5.80 11.48
C LYS A 20 -6.08 5.29 12.67
N ILE A 21 -5.39 4.78 13.69
CA ILE A 21 -5.94 4.38 14.99
C ILE A 21 -5.35 5.32 16.05
N VAL A 22 -6.12 5.84 16.97
CA VAL A 22 -5.65 6.80 17.98
C VAL A 22 -5.65 6.18 19.38
N TYR A 23 -4.49 6.17 20.06
CA TYR A 23 -4.35 5.99 21.51
C TYR A 23 -3.20 6.86 22.02
N THR A 24 -3.26 7.24 23.28
CA THR A 24 -2.32 8.17 23.93
C THR A 24 -1.41 7.41 24.90
N GLU A 25 -0.10 7.43 24.68
CA GLU A 25 1.04 7.38 25.60
C GLU A 25 2.38 7.18 24.84
N PRO A 26 3.49 7.83 25.23
CA PRO A 26 4.72 7.83 24.44
C PRO A 26 5.64 6.67 24.80
N MET A 27 5.66 5.65 23.97
CA MET A 27 6.83 4.77 23.89
C MET A 27 7.66 5.22 22.68
N SER A 28 8.99 4.98 22.69
CA SER A 28 9.85 5.27 21.54
C SER A 28 9.29 4.52 20.32
N SER A 29 8.51 5.23 19.54
CA SER A 29 7.76 4.67 18.43
C SER A 29 8.72 4.38 17.26
N GLN A 30 8.71 3.16 16.78
CA GLN A 30 9.46 2.74 15.61
C GLN A 30 8.57 2.77 14.36
N LYS A 31 9.21 2.84 13.20
CA LYS A 31 8.56 2.77 11.90
C LYS A 31 9.07 1.57 11.13
N LEU A 32 8.19 0.93 10.37
CA LEU A 32 8.53 -0.24 9.56
C LEU A 32 8.36 0.07 8.07
N ASN A 33 9.37 -0.27 7.28
CA ASN A 33 9.34 -0.31 5.83
C ASN A 33 9.33 -1.79 5.41
N LEU A 34 8.13 -2.31 5.13
CA LEU A 34 7.89 -3.71 4.82
C LEU A 34 8.10 -3.99 3.34
N GLY A 35 8.91 -4.99 3.00
CA GLY A 35 9.26 -5.31 1.62
C GLY A 35 10.07 -4.17 0.98
N CYS A 36 11.06 -3.68 1.71
CA CYS A 36 11.80 -2.47 1.34
C CYS A 36 12.58 -2.60 0.02
N GLY A 37 12.94 -3.81 -0.39
CA GLY A 37 13.80 -4.02 -1.55
C GLY A 37 15.07 -3.18 -1.47
N LYS A 38 15.30 -2.36 -2.50
CA LYS A 38 16.42 -1.40 -2.55
C LYS A 38 16.04 -0.01 -2.01
N HIS A 39 14.77 0.18 -1.64
CA HIS A 39 14.27 1.47 -1.14
C HIS A 39 14.43 1.55 0.38
N ILE A 40 15.65 1.78 0.82
CA ILE A 40 16.01 1.89 2.24
C ILE A 40 15.59 3.26 2.76
N LEU A 41 14.80 3.28 3.83
CA LEU A 41 14.34 4.50 4.47
C LEU A 41 15.07 4.75 5.80
N PRO A 42 15.80 5.87 5.94
CA PRO A 42 16.39 6.26 7.21
C PRO A 42 15.30 6.45 8.29
N GLY A 43 15.55 5.93 9.50
CA GLY A 43 14.60 6.03 10.61
C GLY A 43 13.47 5.01 10.59
N TYR A 44 13.48 4.09 9.63
CA TYR A 44 12.60 2.91 9.59
C TYR A 44 13.42 1.64 9.84
N VAL A 45 12.78 0.65 10.42
CA VAL A 45 13.24 -0.74 10.34
C VAL A 45 12.92 -1.21 8.92
N ASN A 46 13.95 -1.50 8.13
CA ASN A 46 13.80 -1.95 6.75
C ASN A 46 13.79 -3.48 6.72
N LEU A 47 12.66 -4.08 6.34
CA LEU A 47 12.48 -5.52 6.27
C LEU A 47 12.28 -5.97 4.82
N ASP A 48 13.00 -7.01 4.44
CA ASP A 48 12.84 -7.66 3.13
C ASP A 48 13.15 -9.16 3.24
N ILE A 49 12.69 -9.95 2.27
CA ILE A 49 13.03 -11.37 2.14
C ILE A 49 14.50 -11.54 1.73
N SER A 50 15.07 -10.57 1.05
CA SER A 50 16.42 -10.58 0.50
C SER A 50 17.38 -9.80 1.38
N ALA A 51 18.57 -10.38 1.64
CA ALA A 51 19.65 -9.72 2.40
C ALA A 51 20.37 -8.67 1.53
N LEU A 52 19.68 -7.55 1.24
CA LEU A 52 20.24 -6.44 0.49
C LEU A 52 20.93 -5.43 1.40
N PRO A 53 21.89 -4.60 0.89
CA PRO A 53 22.50 -3.55 1.67
C PRO A 53 21.47 -2.58 2.26
N GLY A 54 21.50 -2.39 3.58
CA GLY A 54 20.59 -1.51 4.30
C GLY A 54 19.31 -2.18 4.79
N VAL A 55 19.09 -3.47 4.51
CA VAL A 55 18.00 -4.25 5.12
C VAL A 55 18.40 -4.57 6.55
N ASP A 56 17.56 -4.19 7.51
CA ASP A 56 17.78 -4.40 8.94
C ASP A 56 17.30 -5.78 9.40
N VAL A 57 16.18 -6.26 8.82
CA VAL A 57 15.57 -7.54 9.15
C VAL A 57 15.31 -8.33 7.87
N VAL A 58 15.97 -9.47 7.75
CA VAL A 58 15.74 -10.42 6.65
C VAL A 58 14.68 -11.41 7.07
N HIS A 59 13.48 -11.32 6.49
CA HIS A 59 12.36 -12.18 6.85
C HIS A 59 11.35 -12.32 5.69
N ASP A 60 10.86 -13.52 5.52
CA ASP A 60 9.77 -13.82 4.59
C ASP A 60 8.43 -13.48 5.24
N ILE A 61 7.72 -12.49 4.69
CA ILE A 61 6.49 -11.96 5.29
C ILE A 61 5.31 -12.95 5.27
N GLU A 62 5.39 -14.02 4.49
CA GLU A 62 4.42 -15.12 4.54
C GLU A 62 4.70 -16.09 5.69
N LYS A 63 5.88 -16.04 6.31
CA LYS A 63 6.21 -16.80 7.52
C LYS A 63 5.78 -16.04 8.76
N LEU A 64 4.53 -16.19 9.10
CA LEU A 64 3.89 -15.52 10.22
C LEU A 64 4.05 -16.32 11.53
N PRO A 65 4.10 -15.63 12.70
CA PRO A 65 4.04 -14.17 12.86
C PRO A 65 5.34 -13.48 12.46
N LEU A 66 5.25 -12.21 12.04
CA LEU A 66 6.43 -11.36 11.83
C LEU A 66 7.24 -11.24 13.13
N PRO A 67 8.59 -11.10 13.06
CA PRO A 67 9.49 -11.15 14.20
C PRO A 67 9.46 -9.88 15.07
N PHE A 68 8.26 -9.33 15.28
CA PHE A 68 8.04 -8.11 16.07
C PHE A 68 6.98 -8.31 17.15
N PRO A 69 7.11 -7.62 18.30
CA PRO A 69 6.08 -7.66 19.34
C PRO A 69 4.78 -7.00 18.90
N ASN A 70 3.70 -7.27 19.64
CA ASN A 70 2.43 -6.59 19.45
C ASN A 70 2.58 -5.07 19.74
N ASN A 71 1.83 -4.22 19.02
CA ASN A 71 1.75 -2.80 19.28
C ASN A 71 3.13 -2.10 19.28
N HIS A 72 3.96 -2.40 18.30
CA HIS A 72 5.35 -1.98 18.25
C HIS A 72 5.60 -0.78 17.34
N PHE A 73 4.90 -0.69 16.20
CA PHE A 73 5.15 0.35 15.20
C PHE A 73 4.07 1.44 15.21
N GLU A 74 4.50 2.71 15.18
CA GLU A 74 3.60 3.85 14.98
C GLU A 74 3.21 4.02 13.51
N GLU A 75 4.10 3.60 12.60
CA GLU A 75 3.88 3.66 11.16
C GLU A 75 4.43 2.42 10.47
N ILE A 76 3.64 1.86 9.57
CA ILE A 76 4.07 0.77 8.70
C ILE A 76 3.85 1.23 7.26
N LEU A 77 4.90 1.22 6.46
CA LEU A 77 4.83 1.36 5.00
C LEU A 77 4.87 -0.03 4.38
N CYS A 78 3.92 -0.31 3.51
CA CYS A 78 3.81 -1.55 2.75
C CYS A 78 3.54 -1.15 1.29
N GLN A 79 4.60 -1.09 0.48
CA GLN A 79 4.55 -0.55 -0.87
C GLN A 79 4.98 -1.59 -1.88
N ASP A 80 4.11 -1.92 -2.84
CA ASP A 80 4.35 -2.87 -3.92
C ASP A 80 4.78 -4.26 -3.38
N VAL A 81 4.00 -4.77 -2.41
CA VAL A 81 4.28 -6.03 -1.69
C VAL A 81 3.08 -6.97 -1.68
N LEU A 82 1.87 -6.43 -1.39
CA LEU A 82 0.69 -7.27 -1.15
C LEU A 82 0.18 -7.98 -2.39
N GLU A 83 0.53 -7.50 -3.57
CA GLU A 83 0.23 -8.14 -4.85
C GLU A 83 0.96 -9.47 -5.07
N HIS A 84 2.04 -9.70 -4.34
CA HIS A 84 2.88 -10.89 -4.48
C HIS A 84 2.52 -12.02 -3.52
N VAL A 85 1.73 -11.74 -2.46
CA VAL A 85 1.55 -12.64 -1.32
C VAL A 85 0.07 -12.92 -1.02
N GLU A 86 -0.19 -13.90 -0.14
CA GLU A 86 -1.49 -14.05 0.49
C GLU A 86 -1.69 -12.94 1.55
N TYR A 87 -2.18 -11.79 1.10
CA TYR A 87 -2.15 -10.54 1.87
C TYR A 87 -3.06 -10.51 3.12
N ILE A 88 -4.12 -11.32 3.19
CA ILE A 88 -5.06 -11.28 4.33
C ILE A 88 -4.39 -11.70 5.64
N PRO A 89 -3.65 -12.83 5.72
CA PRO A 89 -2.89 -13.18 6.91
C PRO A 89 -1.82 -12.13 7.25
N VAL A 90 -1.17 -11.55 6.22
CA VAL A 90 -0.18 -10.49 6.40
C VAL A 90 -0.83 -9.25 7.01
N LEU A 91 -1.97 -8.79 6.50
CA LEU A 91 -2.71 -7.63 7.06
C LEU A 91 -3.11 -7.85 8.52
N ARG A 92 -3.52 -9.09 8.88
CA ARG A 92 -3.82 -9.45 10.27
C ARG A 92 -2.59 -9.27 11.16
N ASP A 93 -1.44 -9.70 10.69
CA ASP A 93 -0.21 -9.59 11.48
C ASP A 93 0.32 -8.14 11.52
N LEU A 94 0.18 -7.37 10.43
CA LEU A 94 0.43 -5.94 10.43
C LEU A 94 -0.47 -5.21 11.43
N HIS A 95 -1.76 -5.60 11.55
CA HIS A 95 -2.64 -5.06 12.57
C HIS A 95 -2.15 -5.40 13.98
N ARG A 96 -1.61 -6.61 14.22
CA ARG A 96 -1.05 -7.03 15.51
C ARG A 96 0.15 -6.19 15.93
N ILE A 97 1.09 -5.94 15.01
CA ILE A 97 2.34 -5.22 15.29
C ILE A 97 2.17 -3.69 15.25
N LEU A 98 1.10 -3.19 14.62
CA LEU A 98 0.78 -1.76 14.61
C LEU A 98 0.26 -1.34 15.97
N MET A 99 0.85 -0.31 16.55
CA MET A 99 0.39 0.19 17.84
C MET A 99 -0.97 0.88 17.71
N PRO A 100 -1.75 0.90 18.79
CA PRO A 100 -2.97 1.70 18.83
C PRO A 100 -2.67 3.16 18.46
N GLY A 101 -3.39 3.70 17.47
CA GLY A 101 -3.12 5.04 16.93
C GLY A 101 -2.09 5.08 15.81
N GLY A 102 -1.46 3.97 15.54
CA GLY A 102 -0.51 3.83 14.45
C GLY A 102 -1.15 3.97 13.07
N ARG A 103 -0.31 4.13 12.08
CA ARG A 103 -0.70 4.33 10.67
C ARG A 103 -0.14 3.24 9.80
N LEU A 104 -1.01 2.54 9.07
CA LEU A 104 -0.63 1.64 7.98
C LEU A 104 -0.82 2.36 6.64
N VAL A 105 0.24 2.46 5.87
CA VAL A 105 0.24 3.03 4.52
C VAL A 105 0.48 1.90 3.52
N ILE A 106 -0.50 1.67 2.65
CA ILE A 106 -0.42 0.64 1.63
C ILE A 106 -0.38 1.30 0.25
N ARG A 107 0.55 0.87 -0.59
CA ARG A 107 0.56 1.12 -2.02
C ARG A 107 0.58 -0.23 -2.74
N VAL A 108 -0.32 -0.39 -3.71
CA VAL A 108 -0.43 -1.58 -4.54
C VAL A 108 -0.83 -1.17 -5.96
N PRO A 109 -0.52 -1.96 -6.99
CA PRO A 109 -0.99 -1.71 -8.34
C PRO A 109 -2.52 -1.76 -8.41
N HIS A 110 -3.12 -0.72 -8.99
CA HIS A 110 -4.55 -0.71 -9.28
C HIS A 110 -4.87 -1.78 -10.34
N PHE A 111 -6.08 -2.35 -10.33
CA PHE A 111 -6.45 -3.45 -11.24
C PHE A 111 -6.34 -3.06 -12.72
N THR A 112 -6.41 -1.77 -13.07
CA THR A 112 -6.25 -1.27 -14.45
C THR A 112 -4.79 -1.12 -14.86
N SER A 113 -3.85 -1.13 -13.91
CA SER A 113 -2.42 -0.94 -14.19
C SER A 113 -1.85 -2.08 -15.03
N HIS A 114 -1.12 -1.74 -16.10
CA HIS A 114 -0.41 -2.71 -16.91
C HIS A 114 0.68 -3.46 -16.13
N PHE A 115 1.21 -2.89 -15.04
CA PHE A 115 2.17 -3.56 -14.15
C PHE A 115 1.62 -4.85 -13.54
N ASN A 116 0.30 -4.98 -13.43
CA ASN A 116 -0.33 -6.24 -13.03
C ASN A 116 -0.04 -7.43 -13.96
N PHE A 117 0.43 -7.15 -15.16
CA PHE A 117 0.68 -8.16 -16.22
C PHE A 117 2.16 -8.22 -16.62
N VAL A 118 2.93 -7.18 -16.32
CA VAL A 118 4.37 -7.14 -16.64
C VAL A 118 5.16 -7.99 -15.66
N ASP A 119 4.81 -7.94 -14.38
CA ASP A 119 5.43 -8.76 -13.36
C ASP A 119 4.66 -10.08 -13.20
N PRO A 120 5.29 -11.24 -13.51
CA PRO A 120 4.62 -12.54 -13.43
C PRO A 120 4.29 -12.99 -12.01
N THR A 121 4.83 -12.32 -10.99
CA THR A 121 4.58 -12.63 -9.58
C THR A 121 3.38 -11.89 -9.00
N HIS A 122 2.77 -10.97 -9.74
CA HIS A 122 1.55 -10.26 -9.34
C HIS A 122 0.33 -11.19 -9.40
N ALA A 123 0.00 -11.81 -8.28
CA ALA A 123 -1.13 -12.73 -8.17
C ALA A 123 -2.45 -12.06 -7.77
N LYS A 124 -2.39 -10.89 -7.12
CA LYS A 124 -3.56 -10.19 -6.58
C LYS A 124 -3.85 -8.90 -7.35
N ARG A 125 -5.13 -8.51 -7.36
CA ARG A 125 -5.63 -7.29 -8.01
C ARG A 125 -6.39 -6.45 -7.00
N PHE A 126 -6.21 -5.14 -7.03
CA PHE A 126 -6.76 -4.23 -6.05
C PHE A 126 -7.59 -3.13 -6.69
N SER A 127 -8.71 -2.83 -6.06
CA SER A 127 -9.58 -1.68 -6.29
C SER A 127 -9.44 -0.70 -5.13
N ILE A 128 -9.92 0.52 -5.30
CA ILE A 128 -10.01 1.51 -4.20
C ILE A 128 -10.80 0.98 -3.01
N GLN A 129 -11.69 0.03 -3.23
CA GLN A 129 -12.58 -0.52 -2.21
C GLN A 129 -12.07 -1.81 -1.57
N THR A 130 -10.99 -2.41 -2.08
CA THR A 130 -10.48 -3.70 -1.57
C THR A 130 -10.21 -3.65 -0.07
N PHE A 131 -9.65 -2.57 0.44
CA PHE A 131 -9.29 -2.46 1.85
C PHE A 131 -10.46 -2.00 2.76
N ASP A 132 -11.61 -1.60 2.19
CA ASP A 132 -12.81 -1.25 2.98
C ASP A 132 -13.34 -2.44 3.78
N PHE A 133 -13.15 -3.66 3.28
CA PHE A 133 -13.51 -4.90 3.98
C PHE A 133 -12.81 -5.07 5.33
N PHE A 134 -11.67 -4.43 5.54
CA PHE A 134 -10.87 -4.50 6.77
C PHE A 134 -11.06 -3.27 7.67
N VAL A 135 -11.98 -2.36 7.34
CA VAL A 135 -12.23 -1.13 8.10
C VAL A 135 -13.56 -1.23 8.81
N LYS A 136 -13.55 -1.03 10.13
CA LYS A 136 -14.75 -1.06 10.97
C LYS A 136 -15.72 0.04 10.58
N GLY A 137 -16.99 -0.33 10.33
CA GLY A 137 -18.03 0.64 9.98
C GLY A 137 -17.85 1.27 8.59
N ALA A 138 -17.07 0.64 7.70
CA ALA A 138 -17.08 1.00 6.29
C ALA A 138 -18.53 0.95 5.79
N SER A 139 -18.99 2.05 5.18
CA SER A 139 -20.39 2.24 4.83
C SER A 139 -20.84 1.33 3.68
N GLY A 140 -22.07 0.81 3.80
CA GLY A 140 -22.78 0.14 2.73
C GLY A 140 -22.56 -1.37 2.64
N GLU A 141 -22.62 -1.90 1.42
CA GLU A 141 -22.56 -3.33 1.12
C GLU A 141 -21.22 -4.00 1.48
N HIS A 142 -20.22 -3.21 1.89
CA HIS A 142 -18.88 -3.66 2.22
C HIS A 142 -18.65 -3.89 3.72
N ASP A 143 -19.65 -3.67 4.58
CA ASP A 143 -19.53 -4.07 6.00
C ASP A 143 -19.61 -5.60 6.10
N ARG A 144 -18.44 -6.21 5.96
CA ARG A 144 -18.23 -7.65 6.15
C ARG A 144 -17.23 -7.92 7.27
N SER A 145 -17.27 -7.08 8.29
CA SER A 145 -16.43 -7.18 9.48
C SER A 145 -16.48 -8.57 10.14
N TYR A 146 -17.55 -9.33 9.91
CA TYR A 146 -17.70 -10.71 10.40
C TYR A 146 -16.83 -11.76 9.67
N TYR A 147 -16.21 -11.42 8.52
CA TYR A 147 -15.30 -12.32 7.82
C TYR A 147 -13.91 -12.38 8.46
N PHE A 148 -13.55 -11.32 9.20
CA PHE A 148 -12.20 -11.15 9.70
C PHE A 148 -12.23 -10.89 11.20
N ASP A 149 -11.29 -11.50 11.93
CA ASP A 149 -11.12 -11.35 13.37
C ASP A 149 -10.32 -10.10 13.75
N PHE A 150 -10.01 -9.25 12.78
CA PHE A 150 -9.32 -7.97 12.96
C PHE A 150 -9.98 -6.88 12.10
N SER A 151 -9.85 -5.64 12.53
CA SER A 151 -10.31 -4.50 11.73
C SER A 151 -9.56 -3.22 12.09
N PHE A 152 -9.30 -2.41 11.09
CA PHE A 152 -8.77 -1.07 11.28
C PHE A 152 -9.92 -0.09 11.59
N SER A 153 -9.62 0.97 12.38
CA SER A 153 -10.65 1.88 12.87
C SER A 153 -11.19 2.81 11.79
N ALA A 154 -10.35 3.22 10.84
CA ALA A 154 -10.74 4.13 9.75
C ALA A 154 -9.79 4.05 8.57
N CYS A 155 -10.29 4.37 7.38
CA CYS A 155 -9.49 4.74 6.22
C CYS A 155 -9.49 6.26 6.08
N SER A 156 -8.33 6.89 6.18
CA SER A 156 -8.21 8.35 6.15
C SER A 156 -8.25 8.92 4.73
N SER A 157 -7.68 8.22 3.76
CA SER A 157 -7.73 8.61 2.36
C SER A 157 -7.40 7.44 1.43
N THR A 158 -7.98 7.46 0.24
CA THR A 158 -7.61 6.59 -0.87
C THR A 158 -7.32 7.47 -2.06
N LYS A 159 -6.24 7.20 -2.79
CA LYS A 159 -5.91 7.92 -4.02
C LYS A 159 -5.57 6.92 -5.12
N ILE A 160 -5.95 7.28 -6.34
CA ILE A 160 -5.48 6.63 -7.56
C ILE A 160 -4.36 7.51 -8.10
N LEU A 161 -3.14 6.96 -8.16
CA LEU A 161 -1.98 7.64 -8.72
C LEU A 161 -1.79 7.15 -10.15
N PHE A 162 -1.52 8.06 -11.07
CA PHE A 162 -1.31 7.76 -12.47
C PHE A 162 0.18 7.87 -12.82
N ASP A 163 0.60 7.16 -13.88
CA ASP A 163 1.97 7.24 -14.36
C ASP A 163 2.25 8.63 -14.99
N HIS A 164 3.27 9.30 -14.48
CA HIS A 164 3.79 10.57 -15.00
C HIS A 164 5.18 10.42 -15.61
N GLY A 165 5.72 9.20 -15.67
CA GLY A 165 7.09 8.94 -16.10
C GLY A 165 7.31 9.04 -17.61
N SER A 166 6.24 9.11 -18.41
CA SER A 166 6.33 9.22 -19.86
C SER A 166 5.61 10.46 -20.40
N PRO A 167 6.21 11.20 -21.35
CA PRO A 167 5.55 12.32 -22.04
C PRO A 167 4.24 11.93 -22.75
N VAL A 168 4.07 10.67 -23.11
CA VAL A 168 2.84 10.15 -23.75
C VAL A 168 1.66 10.26 -22.79
N PHE A 169 1.90 10.20 -21.48
CA PHE A 169 0.87 10.28 -20.46
C PHE A 169 0.68 11.69 -19.86
N PHE A 170 1.05 12.73 -20.60
CA PHE A 170 0.90 14.11 -20.14
C PHE A 170 -0.52 14.45 -19.67
N TYR A 171 -1.55 13.81 -20.22
CA TYR A 171 -2.94 13.98 -19.83
C TYR A 171 -3.21 13.53 -18.39
N ASN A 172 -2.38 12.66 -17.81
CA ASN A 172 -2.51 12.20 -16.41
C ASN A 172 -2.42 13.37 -15.41
N TYR A 173 -1.66 14.42 -15.72
CA TYR A 173 -1.63 15.64 -14.92
C TYR A 173 -3.00 16.31 -14.75
N PHE A 174 -3.92 16.08 -15.69
CA PHE A 174 -5.29 16.60 -15.65
C PHE A 174 -6.28 15.55 -15.12
N VAL A 175 -6.11 14.29 -15.50
CA VAL A 175 -7.02 13.20 -15.14
C VAL A 175 -6.90 12.84 -13.67
N GLU A 176 -5.68 12.73 -13.15
CA GLU A 176 -5.45 12.33 -11.76
C GLU A 176 -6.16 13.24 -10.74
N PRO A 177 -6.02 14.58 -10.78
CA PRO A 177 -6.74 15.44 -9.85
C PRO A 177 -8.26 15.33 -9.98
N LEU A 178 -8.78 15.17 -11.20
CA LEU A 178 -10.23 15.03 -11.42
C LEU A 178 -10.77 13.71 -10.83
N VAL A 179 -10.07 12.61 -11.06
CA VAL A 179 -10.43 11.31 -10.50
C VAL A 179 -10.37 11.34 -8.97
N ASN A 180 -9.39 12.02 -8.40
CA ASN A 180 -9.19 12.09 -6.95
C ASN A 180 -9.97 13.22 -6.25
N LEU A 181 -10.85 13.96 -6.95
CA LEU A 181 -11.71 15.00 -6.34
C LEU A 181 -12.61 14.44 -5.24
N SER A 182 -13.06 13.22 -5.37
CA SER A 182 -13.92 12.58 -4.37
C SER A 182 -13.95 11.05 -4.52
N PRO A 183 -14.31 10.31 -3.47
CA PRO A 183 -14.53 8.86 -3.57
C PRO A 183 -15.58 8.46 -4.62
N ARG A 184 -16.54 9.35 -4.90
CA ARG A 184 -17.54 9.14 -5.96
C ARG A 184 -16.90 9.18 -7.35
N MET A 185 -16.00 10.13 -7.59
CA MET A 185 -15.28 10.23 -8.86
C MET A 185 -14.36 9.03 -9.08
N GLN A 186 -13.68 8.58 -8.05
CA GLN A 186 -12.86 7.36 -8.10
C GLN A 186 -13.71 6.13 -8.48
N ARG A 187 -14.90 5.97 -7.87
CA ARG A 187 -15.82 4.88 -8.23
C ARG A 187 -16.34 4.98 -9.66
N ILE A 188 -16.66 6.19 -10.13
CA ILE A 188 -17.08 6.41 -11.53
C ILE A 188 -15.94 6.01 -12.47
N TYR A 189 -14.72 6.40 -12.15
CA TYR A 189 -13.54 6.00 -12.93
C TYR A 189 -13.43 4.47 -13.00
N GLU A 190 -13.46 3.76 -11.88
CA GLU A 190 -13.34 2.29 -11.86
C GLU A 190 -14.49 1.58 -12.58
N ALA A 191 -15.73 2.07 -12.42
CA ALA A 191 -16.93 1.42 -12.92
C ALA A 191 -17.21 1.69 -14.41
N THR A 192 -16.45 2.56 -15.06
CA THR A 192 -16.71 2.98 -16.43
C THR A 192 -15.53 2.69 -17.35
N PHE A 193 -15.70 2.97 -18.64
CA PHE A 193 -14.63 2.86 -19.64
C PHE A 193 -13.44 3.81 -19.39
N LEU A 194 -13.60 4.82 -18.55
CA LEU A 194 -12.54 5.77 -18.21
C LEU A 194 -11.30 5.06 -17.67
N SER A 195 -11.46 4.03 -16.86
CA SER A 195 -10.36 3.23 -16.33
C SER A 195 -9.60 2.41 -17.39
N ARG A 196 -10.14 2.32 -18.61
CA ARG A 196 -9.49 1.67 -19.74
C ARG A 196 -8.87 2.68 -20.71
N LEU A 197 -9.40 3.91 -20.73
CA LEU A 197 -8.84 4.99 -21.56
C LEU A 197 -7.63 5.63 -20.87
N PHE A 198 -7.63 5.65 -19.55
CA PHE A 198 -6.60 6.25 -18.72
C PHE A 198 -6.15 5.23 -17.66
N PRO A 199 -5.42 4.18 -18.09
CA PRO A 199 -4.96 3.12 -17.20
C PRO A 199 -3.78 3.59 -16.32
#